data_85f2d8d871aed1db8232b7df3eaa8339
#
_entry.id   85f2d8d871aed1db8232b7df3eaa8339
#
_cell.length_a   1.000
_cell.length_b   1.000
_cell.length_c   1.000
_cell.angle_alpha   90.00
_cell.angle_beta   90.00
_cell.angle_gamma   90.00
#
_symmetry.space_group_name_H-M   'P 1'
#
loop_
_entity.id
_entity.type
_entity.pdbx_description
1 polymer ?
#
loop_
_entity_poly.entity_id
_entity_poly.type
_entity_poly.pdbx_seq_one_letter_code
_entity_poly.pdbx_strand_id
1 'polypeptide(L)'
;DDWGRRPLLISGMTVVCLSLVVIGFLFANQIQGIWIVIMLCVYMAGLAFSINAVIWVLLGEMYPTRIRGRAMSIATFANWGTNFGTAFIFPWFVAQVGMGAGFFVFASFCLVATLFFYRVIPETKGKSLEEIERFWQSRS
;
A
#
# COMPACT_ATOMS: atom_id res chain seq x y z
N ASP A 1 0.68 -10.64 -18.45
CA ASP A 1 1.86 -10.33 -17.59
C ASP A 1 2.90 -9.42 -18.28
N ASP A 2 2.44 -8.49 -19.12
CA ASP A 2 3.35 -7.59 -19.85
C ASP A 2 3.80 -6.41 -18.99
N TRP A 3 3.11 -6.12 -17.90
CA TRP A 3 3.48 -5.06 -16.96
C TRP A 3 4.31 -5.63 -15.81
N GLY A 4 5.48 -5.03 -15.55
CA GLY A 4 6.32 -5.39 -14.40
C GLY A 4 5.60 -5.19 -13.07
N ARG A 5 6.03 -5.88 -12.01
CA ARG A 5 5.37 -5.81 -10.69
C ARG A 5 5.54 -4.45 -10.02
N ARG A 6 6.69 -3.82 -10.23
CA ARG A 6 6.98 -2.47 -9.70
C ARG A 6 6.07 -1.38 -10.32
N PRO A 7 5.90 -1.27 -11.66
CA PRO A 7 4.97 -0.30 -12.24
C PRO A 7 3.53 -0.49 -11.79
N LEU A 8 3.08 -1.76 -11.69
CA LEU A 8 1.72 -2.08 -11.24
C LEU A 8 1.51 -1.64 -9.78
N LEU A 9 2.47 -1.89 -8.91
CA LEU A 9 2.41 -1.45 -7.52
C LEU A 9 2.37 0.07 -7.41
N ILE A 10 3.25 0.78 -8.12
CA ILE A 10 3.33 2.25 -8.07
C ILE A 10 2.07 2.90 -8.65
N SER A 11 1.56 2.41 -9.79
CA SER A 11 0.33 2.96 -10.40
C SER A 11 -0.87 2.78 -9.48
N GLY A 12 -1.04 1.60 -8.89
CA GLY A 12 -2.14 1.35 -7.97
C GLY A 12 -2.04 2.16 -6.68
N MET A 13 -0.82 2.29 -6.10
CA MET A 13 -0.60 3.15 -4.94
C MET A 13 -0.91 4.62 -5.25
N THR A 14 -0.59 5.09 -6.46
CA THR A 14 -0.93 6.44 -6.89
C THR A 14 -2.45 6.63 -6.97
N VAL A 15 -3.18 5.67 -7.55
CA VAL A 15 -4.65 5.70 -7.60
C VAL A 15 -5.23 5.71 -6.18
N VAL A 16 -4.74 4.87 -5.28
CA VAL A 16 -5.16 4.82 -3.87
C VAL A 16 -4.91 6.16 -3.18
N CYS A 17 -3.73 6.74 -3.33
CA CYS A 17 -3.38 8.04 -2.75
C CYS A 17 -4.30 9.16 -3.25
N LEU A 18 -4.52 9.25 -4.56
CA LEU A 18 -5.41 10.24 -5.16
C LEU A 18 -6.85 10.06 -4.69
N SER A 19 -7.34 8.83 -4.61
CA SER A 19 -8.69 8.53 -4.11
C SER A 19 -8.86 8.99 -2.66
N LEU A 20 -7.88 8.74 -1.79
CA LEU A 20 -7.90 9.19 -0.39
C LEU A 20 -7.91 10.72 -0.27
N VAL A 21 -7.14 11.42 -1.10
CA VAL A 21 -7.14 12.89 -1.14
C VAL A 21 -8.52 13.41 -1.55
N VAL A 22 -9.10 12.85 -2.63
CA VAL A 22 -10.43 13.26 -3.10
C VAL A 22 -11.50 12.98 -2.04
N ILE A 23 -11.49 11.80 -1.41
CA ILE A 23 -12.43 11.47 -0.33
C ILE A 23 -12.27 12.47 0.84
N GLY A 24 -11.03 12.79 1.22
CA GLY A 24 -10.75 13.80 2.24
C GLY A 24 -11.37 15.17 1.90
N PHE A 25 -11.21 15.62 0.65
CA PHE A 25 -11.86 16.87 0.17
C PHE A 25 -13.39 16.80 0.18
N LEU A 26 -13.98 15.69 -0.24
CA LEU A 26 -15.44 15.52 -0.22
C LEU A 26 -15.99 15.63 1.20
N PHE A 27 -15.35 14.99 2.16
CA PHE A 27 -15.75 15.09 3.57
C PHE A 27 -15.49 16.47 4.16
N ALA A 28 -14.39 17.13 3.83
CA ALA A 28 -14.07 18.47 4.33
C ALA A 28 -15.09 19.52 3.83
N ASN A 29 -15.59 19.35 2.62
CA ASN A 29 -16.62 20.22 2.03
C ASN A 29 -18.06 19.74 2.29
N GLN A 30 -18.25 18.73 3.14
CA GLN A 30 -19.56 18.14 3.48
C GLN A 30 -20.35 17.63 2.25
N ILE A 31 -19.65 17.33 1.16
CA ILE A 31 -20.25 16.74 -0.04
C ILE A 31 -20.47 15.25 0.24
N GLN A 32 -21.73 14.88 0.45
CA GLN A 32 -22.13 13.51 0.73
C GLN A 32 -22.86 12.88 -0.46
N GLY A 33 -23.04 11.56 -0.41
CA GLY A 33 -23.82 10.82 -1.38
C GLY A 33 -22.99 9.97 -2.33
N ILE A 34 -23.46 9.84 -3.56
CA ILE A 34 -22.93 8.90 -4.55
C ILE A 34 -21.43 9.10 -4.87
N TRP A 35 -20.92 10.32 -4.79
CA TRP A 35 -19.52 10.63 -5.09
C TRP A 35 -18.55 9.97 -4.14
N ILE A 36 -18.89 9.90 -2.83
CA ILE A 36 -18.08 9.20 -1.85
C ILE A 36 -18.05 7.70 -2.17
N VAL A 37 -19.21 7.13 -2.52
CA VAL A 37 -19.29 5.70 -2.86
C VAL A 37 -18.44 5.37 -4.10
N ILE A 38 -18.52 6.21 -5.13
CA ILE A 38 -17.71 6.02 -6.35
C ILE A 38 -16.20 6.08 -5.99
N MET A 39 -15.78 7.06 -5.21
CA MET A 39 -14.37 7.18 -4.83
C MET A 39 -13.90 6.03 -3.94
N LEU A 40 -14.75 5.52 -3.06
CA LEU A 40 -14.46 4.32 -2.27
C LEU A 40 -14.32 3.08 -3.16
N CYS A 41 -15.15 2.94 -4.19
CA CYS A 41 -15.02 1.85 -5.17
C CYS A 41 -13.69 1.96 -5.94
N VAL A 42 -13.29 3.14 -6.37
CA VAL A 42 -12.00 3.39 -7.05
C VAL A 42 -10.83 3.07 -6.10
N TYR A 43 -10.92 3.50 -4.85
CA TYR A 43 -9.94 3.17 -3.82
C TYR A 43 -9.80 1.65 -3.61
N MET A 44 -10.91 0.95 -3.46
CA MET A 44 -10.92 -0.51 -3.28
C MET A 44 -10.39 -1.24 -4.52
N ALA A 45 -10.74 -0.78 -5.72
CA ALA A 45 -10.19 -1.33 -6.95
C ALA A 45 -8.67 -1.14 -7.03
N GLY A 46 -8.16 0.06 -6.70
CA GLY A 46 -6.73 0.34 -6.63
C GLY A 46 -5.99 -0.58 -5.66
N LEU A 47 -6.56 -0.82 -4.47
CA LEU A 47 -6.00 -1.76 -3.48
C LEU A 47 -5.99 -3.20 -4.00
N ALA A 48 -7.10 -3.65 -4.59
CA ALA A 48 -7.26 -5.03 -5.05
C ALA A 48 -6.29 -5.37 -6.18
N PHE A 49 -6.20 -4.51 -7.20
CA PHE A 49 -5.36 -4.76 -8.38
C PHE A 49 -3.86 -4.55 -8.15
N SER A 50 -3.48 -3.79 -7.16
CA SER A 50 -2.07 -3.44 -6.94
C SER A 50 -1.53 -4.02 -5.65
N ILE A 51 -1.93 -3.49 -4.51
CA ILE A 51 -1.29 -3.84 -3.23
C ILE A 51 -1.58 -5.28 -2.86
N ASN A 52 -2.85 -5.70 -2.87
CA ASN A 52 -3.22 -7.05 -2.44
C ASN A 52 -2.71 -8.14 -3.40
N ALA A 53 -2.69 -7.88 -4.71
CA ALA A 53 -2.21 -8.85 -5.67
C ALA A 53 -0.68 -8.93 -5.71
N VAL A 54 0.02 -7.80 -5.60
CA VAL A 54 1.47 -7.72 -5.87
C VAL A 54 2.30 -7.89 -4.62
N ILE A 55 1.89 -7.34 -3.47
CA ILE A 55 2.76 -7.28 -2.30
C ILE A 55 3.09 -8.66 -1.72
N TRP A 56 2.11 -9.57 -1.69
CA TRP A 56 2.31 -10.93 -1.18
C TRP A 56 3.20 -11.78 -2.09
N VAL A 57 3.05 -11.60 -3.40
CA VAL A 57 3.91 -12.26 -4.39
C VAL A 57 5.33 -11.70 -4.28
N LEU A 58 5.48 -10.38 -4.22
CA LEU A 58 6.77 -9.72 -4.09
C LEU A 58 7.51 -10.16 -2.83
N LEU A 59 6.83 -10.19 -1.68
CA LEU A 59 7.40 -10.69 -0.43
C LEU A 59 7.86 -12.15 -0.56
N GLY A 60 7.05 -13.00 -1.22
CA GLY A 60 7.42 -14.40 -1.45
C GLY A 60 8.64 -14.58 -2.36
N GLU A 61 8.89 -13.63 -3.26
CA GLU A 61 10.02 -13.66 -4.20
C GLU A 61 11.30 -13.03 -3.65
N MET A 62 11.16 -12.04 -2.76
CA MET A 62 12.32 -11.33 -2.20
C MET A 62 13.09 -12.16 -1.16
N TYR A 63 12.47 -13.17 -0.54
CA TYR A 63 13.12 -13.94 0.52
C TYR A 63 13.61 -15.31 0.04
N PRO A 64 14.86 -15.69 0.39
CA PRO A 64 15.39 -17.02 0.16
C PRO A 64 14.48 -18.09 0.80
N THR A 65 14.38 -19.26 0.17
CA THR A 65 13.50 -20.36 0.61
C THR A 65 13.71 -20.78 2.07
N ARG A 66 14.95 -20.69 2.56
CA ARG A 66 15.32 -21.06 3.93
C ARG A 66 14.64 -20.21 5.02
N ILE A 67 14.42 -18.92 4.77
CA ILE A 67 13.87 -17.98 5.75
C ILE A 67 12.49 -17.46 5.37
N ARG A 68 11.99 -17.78 4.15
CA ARG A 68 10.73 -17.27 3.59
C ARG A 68 9.56 -17.45 4.54
N GLY A 69 9.38 -18.61 5.14
CA GLY A 69 8.27 -18.87 6.06
C GLY A 69 8.29 -17.94 7.28
N ARG A 70 9.43 -17.74 7.91
CA ARG A 70 9.57 -16.84 9.06
C ARG A 70 9.36 -15.38 8.66
N ALA A 71 9.94 -14.95 7.54
CA ALA A 71 9.79 -13.58 7.04
C ALA A 71 8.33 -13.26 6.69
N MET A 72 7.64 -14.18 6.02
CA MET A 72 6.22 -14.05 5.69
C MET A 72 5.35 -14.00 6.95
N SER A 73 5.63 -14.81 7.97
CA SER A 73 4.89 -14.79 9.23
C SER A 73 5.05 -13.46 9.95
N ILE A 74 6.24 -12.90 10.02
CA ILE A 74 6.51 -11.60 10.63
C ILE A 74 5.79 -10.49 9.86
N ALA A 75 5.89 -10.48 8.52
CA ALA A 75 5.22 -9.51 7.68
C ALA A 75 3.69 -9.57 7.83
N THR A 76 3.13 -10.78 7.86
CA THR A 76 1.69 -11.00 8.08
C THR A 76 1.25 -10.51 9.46
N PHE A 77 2.01 -10.84 10.50
CA PHE A 77 1.73 -10.38 11.87
C PHE A 77 1.77 -8.85 11.97
N ALA A 78 2.79 -8.21 11.40
CA ALA A 78 2.90 -6.76 11.37
C ALA A 78 1.73 -6.12 10.59
N ASN A 79 1.36 -6.68 9.44
CA ASN A 79 0.23 -6.21 8.64
C ASN A 79 -1.09 -6.26 9.43
N TRP A 80 -1.45 -7.41 10.00
CA TRP A 80 -2.67 -7.56 10.76
C TRP A 80 -2.66 -6.77 12.07
N GLY A 81 -1.52 -6.68 12.75
CA GLY A 81 -1.34 -5.85 13.94
C GLY A 81 -1.58 -4.36 13.64
N THR A 82 -1.04 -3.87 12.53
CA THR A 82 -1.25 -2.49 12.07
C THR A 82 -2.71 -2.25 11.70
N ASN A 83 -3.33 -3.17 10.97
CA ASN A 83 -4.76 -3.09 10.64
C ASN A 83 -5.64 -3.03 11.89
N PHE A 84 -5.38 -3.90 12.86
CA PHE A 84 -6.09 -3.89 14.14
C PHE A 84 -5.92 -2.56 14.88
N GLY A 85 -4.69 -2.09 15.04
CA GLY A 85 -4.40 -0.82 15.70
C GLY A 85 -5.08 0.35 15.00
N THR A 86 -5.03 0.38 13.67
CA THR A 86 -5.70 1.41 12.86
C THR A 86 -7.21 1.38 13.06
N ALA A 87 -7.83 0.19 12.99
CA ALA A 87 -9.28 0.05 13.18
C ALA A 87 -9.74 0.51 14.58
N PHE A 88 -8.88 0.37 15.58
CA PHE A 88 -9.19 0.78 16.95
C PHE A 88 -8.98 2.29 17.17
N ILE A 89 -7.91 2.84 16.64
CA ILE A 89 -7.52 4.24 16.85
C ILE A 89 -8.29 5.19 15.93
N PHE A 90 -8.60 4.77 14.71
CA PHE A 90 -9.20 5.63 13.69
C PHE A 90 -10.53 6.26 14.10
N PRO A 91 -11.52 5.55 14.67
CA PRO A 91 -12.76 6.17 15.11
C PRO A 91 -12.58 7.25 16.17
N TRP A 92 -11.68 7.02 17.11
CA TRP A 92 -11.33 8.00 18.12
C TRP A 92 -10.66 9.23 17.52
N PHE A 93 -9.70 9.03 16.62
CA PHE A 93 -9.00 10.11 15.94
C PHE A 93 -9.95 10.98 15.11
N VAL A 94 -10.82 10.35 14.32
CA VAL A 94 -11.82 11.05 13.49
C VAL A 94 -12.82 11.84 14.33
N ALA A 95 -13.18 11.35 15.51
CA ALA A 95 -14.06 12.07 16.44
C ALA A 95 -13.41 13.38 16.93
N GLN A 96 -12.09 13.48 16.99
CA GLN A 96 -11.37 14.70 17.42
C GLN A 96 -11.12 15.70 16.29
N VAL A 97 -10.73 15.22 15.10
CA VAL A 97 -10.24 16.09 14.02
C VAL A 97 -11.15 16.12 12.79
N GLY A 98 -12.18 15.30 12.77
CA GLY A 98 -13.11 15.16 11.65
C GLY A 98 -12.70 14.13 10.60
N MET A 99 -13.68 13.65 9.86
CA MET A 99 -13.51 12.58 8.87
C MET A 99 -12.54 12.98 7.74
N GLY A 100 -12.66 14.20 7.21
CA GLY A 100 -11.79 14.71 6.15
C GLY A 100 -10.31 14.69 6.53
N ALA A 101 -9.98 15.17 7.75
CA ALA A 101 -8.62 15.16 8.26
C ALA A 101 -8.08 13.73 8.42
N GLY A 102 -8.92 12.78 8.83
CA GLY A 102 -8.57 11.35 8.90
C GLY A 102 -8.09 10.82 7.54
N PHE A 103 -8.82 11.09 6.48
CA PHE A 103 -8.44 10.66 5.12
C PHE A 103 -7.18 11.35 4.61
N PHE A 104 -6.94 12.63 4.93
CA PHE A 104 -5.68 13.30 4.58
C PHE A 104 -4.46 12.70 5.29
N VAL A 105 -4.59 12.28 6.54
CA VAL A 105 -3.53 11.56 7.25
C VAL A 105 -3.21 10.24 6.53
N PHE A 106 -4.22 9.45 6.16
CA PHE A 106 -3.99 8.22 5.38
C PHE A 106 -3.38 8.51 4.00
N ALA A 107 -3.81 9.55 3.31
CA ALA A 107 -3.22 9.98 2.05
C ALA A 107 -1.73 10.32 2.21
N SER A 108 -1.35 10.97 3.30
CA SER A 108 0.04 11.29 3.62
C SER A 108 0.90 10.03 3.83
N PHE A 109 0.40 9.06 4.60
CA PHE A 109 1.08 7.77 4.75
C PHE A 109 1.19 7.02 3.42
N CYS A 110 0.13 7.03 2.61
CA CYS A 110 0.13 6.42 1.29
C CYS A 110 1.17 7.07 0.36
N LEU A 111 1.28 8.40 0.40
CA LEU A 111 2.30 9.14 -0.37
C LEU A 111 3.71 8.74 0.05
N VAL A 112 3.99 8.69 1.35
CA VAL A 112 5.30 8.26 1.88
C VAL A 112 5.59 6.82 1.45
N ALA A 113 4.63 5.91 1.54
CA ALA A 113 4.78 4.53 1.10
C ALA A 113 5.04 4.43 -0.41
N THR A 114 4.35 5.24 -1.22
CA THR A 114 4.57 5.29 -2.68
C THR A 114 5.98 5.74 -3.02
N LEU A 115 6.47 6.79 -2.36
CA LEU A 115 7.84 7.29 -2.53
C LEU A 115 8.88 6.26 -2.08
N PHE A 116 8.61 5.56 -0.98
CA PHE A 116 9.46 4.48 -0.51
C PHE A 116 9.54 3.34 -1.53
N PHE A 117 8.41 2.87 -2.03
CA PHE A 117 8.37 1.82 -3.05
C PHE A 117 9.06 2.24 -4.34
N TYR A 118 8.88 3.48 -4.75
CA TYR A 118 9.57 4.02 -5.92
C TYR A 118 11.10 3.99 -5.78
N ARG A 119 11.64 4.27 -4.58
CA ARG A 119 13.09 4.35 -4.35
C ARG A 119 13.73 3.02 -3.96
N VAL A 120 13.02 2.16 -3.24
CA VAL A 120 13.61 0.98 -2.57
C VAL A 120 13.33 -0.30 -3.33
N ILE A 121 12.14 -0.47 -3.92
CA ILE A 121 11.78 -1.74 -4.55
C ILE A 121 12.39 -1.84 -5.95
N PRO A 122 13.31 -2.79 -6.18
CA PRO A 122 13.82 -3.09 -7.51
C PRO A 122 12.75 -3.81 -8.34
N GLU A 123 12.83 -3.69 -9.67
CA GLU A 123 12.03 -4.53 -10.55
C GLU A 123 12.50 -5.99 -10.46
N THR A 124 11.59 -6.88 -10.10
CA THR A 124 11.87 -8.31 -9.93
C THR A 124 11.47 -9.16 -11.14
N LYS A 125 10.77 -8.58 -12.11
CA LYS A 125 10.33 -9.30 -13.32
C LYS A 125 11.55 -9.79 -14.12
N GLY A 126 11.56 -11.10 -14.36
CA GLY A 126 12.60 -11.73 -15.21
C GLY A 126 13.99 -11.85 -14.57
N LYS A 127 14.13 -11.52 -13.27
CA LYS A 127 15.39 -11.72 -12.53
C LYS A 127 15.36 -13.01 -11.75
N SER A 128 16.50 -13.73 -11.74
CA SER A 128 16.69 -14.88 -10.87
C SER A 128 16.81 -14.45 -9.40
N LEU A 129 16.52 -15.38 -8.48
CA LEU A 129 16.71 -15.13 -7.03
C LEU A 129 18.16 -14.73 -6.70
N GLU A 130 19.14 -15.30 -7.42
CA GLU A 130 20.57 -15.01 -7.25
C GLU A 130 20.93 -13.57 -7.72
N GLU A 131 20.28 -13.06 -8.78
CA GLU A 131 20.47 -11.69 -9.22
C GLU A 131 19.86 -10.66 -8.26
N ILE A 132 18.73 -10.98 -7.65
CA ILE A 132 18.09 -10.17 -6.61
C ILE A 132 18.97 -10.16 -5.35
N GLU A 133 19.53 -11.31 -4.95
CA GLU A 133 20.45 -11.42 -3.81
C GLU A 133 21.73 -10.59 -4.03
N ARG A 134 22.34 -10.66 -5.22
CA ARG A 134 23.49 -9.82 -5.58
C ARG A 134 23.18 -8.33 -5.54
N PHE A 135 21.97 -7.93 -5.97
CA PHE A 135 21.54 -6.53 -5.89
C PHE A 135 21.52 -6.02 -4.45
N TRP A 136 21.07 -6.83 -3.50
CA TRP A 136 21.05 -6.45 -2.09
C TRP A 136 22.44 -6.45 -1.46
N GLN A 137 23.30 -7.39 -1.81
CA GLN A 137 24.69 -7.46 -1.34
C GLN A 137 25.53 -6.27 -1.83
N SER A 138 25.23 -5.72 -3.00
CA SER A 138 25.94 -4.55 -3.53
C SER A 138 25.52 -3.22 -2.89
N ARG A 139 24.47 -3.20 -2.09
CA ARG A 139 23.95 -2.03 -1.37
C ARG A 139 24.19 -2.03 0.14
N SER A 140 24.67 -3.15 0.68
CA SER A 140 25.11 -3.27 2.07
C SER A 140 26.59 -2.91 2.22
#